data_af570250dc404195fab5c77bef5bf8f5
#
_entry.id   af570250dc404195fab5c77bef5bf8f5
#
_cell.length_a   1.000
_cell.length_b   1.000
_cell.length_c   1.000
_cell.angle_alpha   90.00
_cell.angle_beta   90.00
_cell.angle_gamma   90.00
#
_symmetry.space_group_name_H-M   'P 1'
#
loop_
_entity.id
_entity.type
_entity.pdbx_description
1 polymer ?
#
loop_
_entity_poly.entity_id
_entity_poly.type
_entity_poly.pdbx_seq_one_letter_code
_entity_poly.pdbx_strand_id
1 'polypeptide(L)'
;TTAPEPLVKQLYESMTPTQKSKVCFDWDHKDKNGLLRQHVRANWNITEPIVNSDFFTKDQQEKIEAIFFGHFDPSWHKKIRKQLMDDQGGYGEDQSIAIFGTPGTDQFQFVMTGRHTTVRSDGDSAEHLAFGGPIFYGHAAEEFNETAGHPGNVFWEQALKANQVYKILDGNQRKAALIPKAPPETKIQFKKSPDQITGLQISDMTKDQKQEMQSVLNLLIEPFRTSDQKEVKKCIEAQGGLDKCRISFYQAGDIGNDGVWDNWRLEGPSFVWHYRGAPHVHVWVNISADPHTQISAT
;
A
#
# COMPACT_ATOMS: atom_id res chain seq x y z
N THR A 1 8.63 -5.22 -18.56
CA THR A 1 9.16 -5.79 -17.29
C THR A 1 8.68 -7.22 -17.17
N THR A 2 9.56 -8.12 -16.78
CA THR A 2 9.23 -9.52 -16.52
C THR A 2 8.31 -9.54 -15.28
N ALA A 3 7.23 -10.34 -15.31
CA ALA A 3 6.39 -10.55 -14.15
C ALA A 3 7.24 -11.05 -12.96
N PRO A 4 7.04 -10.55 -11.73
CA PRO A 4 7.86 -10.92 -10.58
C PRO A 4 7.70 -12.38 -10.16
N GLU A 5 6.55 -12.99 -10.35
CA GLU A 5 6.21 -14.32 -9.85
C GLU A 5 7.16 -15.44 -10.32
N PRO A 6 7.54 -15.54 -11.62
CA PRO A 6 8.54 -16.51 -12.05
C PRO A 6 9.92 -16.30 -11.41
N LEU A 7 10.27 -15.05 -11.10
CA LEU A 7 11.53 -14.71 -10.43
C LEU A 7 11.53 -15.16 -8.96
N VAL A 8 10.39 -15.14 -8.29
CA VAL A 8 10.25 -15.66 -6.92
C VAL A 8 10.60 -17.15 -6.88
N LYS A 9 10.11 -17.93 -7.86
CA LYS A 9 10.46 -19.35 -7.98
C LYS A 9 11.96 -19.53 -8.19
N GLN A 10 12.56 -18.81 -9.14
CA GLN A 10 14.00 -18.89 -9.41
C GLN A 10 14.84 -18.52 -8.19
N LEU A 11 14.44 -17.47 -7.46
CA LEU A 11 15.08 -17.07 -6.21
C LEU A 11 15.01 -18.19 -5.17
N TYR A 12 13.83 -18.75 -4.93
CA TYR A 12 13.61 -19.84 -3.99
C TYR A 12 14.46 -21.08 -4.34
N GLU A 13 14.52 -21.48 -5.61
CA GLU A 13 15.31 -22.62 -6.08
C GLU A 13 16.82 -22.39 -5.93
N SER A 14 17.29 -21.14 -6.01
CA SER A 14 18.70 -20.79 -5.85
C SER A 14 19.17 -20.75 -4.39
N MET A 15 18.24 -20.75 -3.41
CA MET A 15 18.56 -20.63 -1.99
C MET A 15 19.10 -21.93 -1.42
N THR A 16 20.14 -21.83 -0.58
CA THR A 16 20.65 -22.92 0.25
C THR A 16 19.65 -23.31 1.35
N PRO A 17 19.75 -24.53 1.92
CA PRO A 17 18.92 -24.90 3.07
C PRO A 17 19.01 -23.93 4.25
N THR A 18 20.21 -23.39 4.52
CA THR A 18 20.42 -22.37 5.56
C THR A 18 19.65 -21.09 5.27
N GLN A 19 19.69 -20.59 4.03
CA GLN A 19 18.93 -19.42 3.64
C GLN A 19 17.44 -19.67 3.76
N LYS A 20 16.94 -20.80 3.24
CA LYS A 20 15.52 -21.16 3.35
C LYS A 20 15.04 -21.23 4.81
N SER A 21 15.84 -21.77 5.71
CA SER A 21 15.48 -21.84 7.13
C SER A 21 15.31 -20.48 7.82
N LYS A 22 15.84 -19.41 7.24
CA LYS A 22 15.78 -18.04 7.77
C LYS A 22 14.69 -17.16 7.14
N VAL A 23 14.36 -17.39 5.88
CA VAL A 23 13.47 -16.50 5.12
C VAL A 23 12.27 -17.23 4.47
N CYS A 24 12.18 -18.54 4.55
CA CYS A 24 11.06 -19.30 3.99
C CYS A 24 10.23 -19.93 5.12
N PHE A 25 8.93 -19.85 4.97
CA PHE A 25 7.94 -20.29 5.97
C PHE A 25 6.82 -21.11 5.32
N ASP A 26 6.15 -21.92 6.13
CA ASP A 26 4.90 -22.54 5.70
C ASP A 26 3.83 -21.49 5.37
N TRP A 27 2.91 -21.82 4.47
CA TRP A 27 1.84 -20.90 4.05
C TRP A 27 1.05 -20.30 5.20
N ASP A 28 0.72 -21.13 6.20
CA ASP A 28 -0.08 -20.75 7.36
C ASP A 28 0.76 -20.38 8.59
N HIS A 29 2.04 -20.02 8.38
CA HIS A 29 2.92 -19.63 9.47
C HIS A 29 2.36 -18.45 10.26
N LYS A 30 2.30 -18.59 11.57
CA LYS A 30 1.79 -17.59 12.52
C LYS A 30 2.86 -17.17 13.51
N ASP A 31 2.88 -15.90 13.83
CA ASP A 31 3.54 -15.35 15.00
C ASP A 31 2.49 -15.03 16.09
N LYS A 32 2.91 -14.31 17.14
CA LYS A 32 2.02 -13.88 18.24
C LYS A 32 0.87 -12.96 17.80
N ASN A 33 0.95 -12.36 16.61
CA ASN A 33 -0.01 -11.41 16.09
C ASN A 33 -0.91 -12.01 14.97
N GLY A 34 -0.73 -13.26 14.61
CA GLY A 34 -1.52 -13.96 13.58
C GLY A 34 -0.69 -14.39 12.37
N LEU A 35 -1.30 -14.49 11.19
CA LEU A 35 -0.64 -14.93 9.96
C LEU A 35 0.42 -13.90 9.54
N LEU A 36 1.71 -14.28 9.65
CA LEU A 36 2.84 -13.39 9.39
C LEU A 36 2.81 -12.81 7.96
N ARG A 37 2.41 -13.61 6.96
CA ARG A 37 2.31 -13.16 5.57
C ARG A 37 1.29 -12.03 5.34
N GLN A 38 0.36 -11.79 6.27
CA GLN A 38 -0.66 -10.72 6.16
C GLN A 38 -0.30 -9.47 6.96
N HIS A 39 0.79 -9.48 7.72
CA HIS A 39 1.18 -8.31 8.50
C HIS A 39 1.60 -7.16 7.59
N VAL A 40 1.27 -5.95 8.03
CA VAL A 40 1.67 -4.69 7.39
C VAL A 40 2.04 -3.67 8.46
N ARG A 41 3.19 -3.01 8.29
CA ARG A 41 3.68 -1.98 9.21
C ARG A 41 4.42 -0.90 8.43
N ALA A 42 4.55 0.27 9.04
CA ALA A 42 5.25 1.41 8.45
C ALA A 42 6.78 1.24 8.40
N ASN A 43 7.33 0.56 9.40
CA ASN A 43 8.77 0.33 9.51
C ASN A 43 9.02 -1.01 10.22
N TRP A 44 9.49 -1.99 9.49
CA TRP A 44 9.77 -3.32 10.04
C TRP A 44 10.57 -4.20 9.09
N ASN A 45 11.25 -5.18 9.64
CA ASN A 45 11.89 -6.25 8.90
C ASN A 45 11.17 -7.56 9.22
N ILE A 46 10.61 -8.21 8.20
CA ILE A 46 9.87 -9.47 8.36
C ILE A 46 10.79 -10.62 8.76
N THR A 47 12.05 -10.54 8.36
CA THR A 47 13.14 -11.46 8.74
C THR A 47 14.40 -10.67 9.08
N GLU A 48 15.38 -11.30 9.73
CA GLU A 48 16.63 -10.65 10.11
C GLU A 48 17.58 -10.33 8.93
N PRO A 49 17.75 -11.21 7.92
CA PRO A 49 18.68 -10.93 6.83
C PRO A 49 18.26 -9.74 5.97
N ILE A 50 19.16 -8.78 5.80
CA ILE A 50 18.98 -7.61 4.93
C ILE A 50 19.39 -7.97 3.50
N VAL A 51 18.68 -7.42 2.51
CA VAL A 51 18.84 -7.78 1.10
C VAL A 51 20.27 -7.59 0.59
N ASN A 52 20.91 -6.44 0.87
CA ASN A 52 22.28 -6.15 0.42
C ASN A 52 23.37 -6.70 1.34
N SER A 53 23.03 -7.54 2.33
CA SER A 53 24.04 -8.21 3.15
C SER A 53 24.68 -9.40 2.43
N ASP A 54 25.77 -9.93 3.01
CA ASP A 54 26.46 -11.14 2.53
C ASP A 54 25.63 -12.42 2.68
N PHE A 55 24.43 -12.34 3.29
CA PHE A 55 23.52 -13.47 3.41
C PHE A 55 22.98 -13.93 2.03
N PHE A 56 22.77 -13.00 1.11
CA PHE A 56 22.34 -13.30 -0.25
C PHE A 56 23.51 -13.14 -1.23
N THR A 57 23.61 -14.06 -2.19
CA THR A 57 24.56 -13.90 -3.31
C THR A 57 24.17 -12.72 -4.19
N LYS A 58 25.09 -12.19 -4.98
CA LYS A 58 24.80 -11.11 -5.93
C LYS A 58 23.67 -11.44 -6.89
N ASP A 59 23.67 -12.66 -7.44
CA ASP A 59 22.59 -13.14 -8.31
C ASP A 59 21.23 -13.17 -7.59
N GLN A 60 21.19 -13.55 -6.32
CA GLN A 60 19.96 -13.50 -5.49
C GLN A 60 19.52 -12.05 -5.22
N GLN A 61 20.47 -11.15 -4.89
CA GLN A 61 20.17 -9.73 -4.70
C GLN A 61 19.57 -9.11 -5.97
N GLU A 62 20.12 -9.40 -7.14
CA GLU A 62 19.60 -8.93 -8.43
C GLU A 62 18.19 -9.47 -8.72
N LYS A 63 17.91 -10.74 -8.38
CA LYS A 63 16.57 -11.31 -8.49
C LYS A 63 15.57 -10.63 -7.54
N ILE A 64 15.96 -10.39 -6.29
CA ILE A 64 15.11 -9.68 -5.30
C ILE A 64 14.81 -8.26 -5.80
N GLU A 65 15.80 -7.56 -6.34
CA GLU A 65 15.61 -6.23 -6.92
C GLU A 65 14.64 -6.26 -8.11
N ALA A 66 14.80 -7.23 -9.00
CA ALA A 66 13.92 -7.38 -10.15
C ALA A 66 12.47 -7.73 -9.74
N ILE A 67 12.28 -8.55 -8.70
CA ILE A 67 10.97 -8.84 -8.10
C ILE A 67 10.37 -7.54 -7.56
N PHE A 68 11.11 -6.80 -6.74
CA PHE A 68 10.63 -5.56 -6.14
C PHE A 68 10.19 -4.52 -7.18
N PHE A 69 11.07 -4.18 -8.12
CA PHE A 69 10.75 -3.20 -9.16
C PHE A 69 9.72 -3.71 -10.17
N GLY A 70 9.52 -5.03 -10.27
CA GLY A 70 8.46 -5.64 -11.06
C GLY A 70 7.04 -5.32 -10.58
N HIS A 71 6.86 -4.87 -9.34
CA HIS A 71 5.56 -4.41 -8.80
C HIS A 71 5.19 -2.99 -9.21
N PHE A 72 6.17 -2.21 -9.68
CA PHE A 72 5.96 -0.81 -10.01
C PHE A 72 5.96 -0.57 -11.52
N ASP A 73 5.20 0.43 -11.94
CA ASP A 73 5.29 0.94 -13.30
C ASP A 73 6.72 1.47 -13.56
N PRO A 74 7.33 1.16 -14.72
CA PRO A 74 8.68 1.62 -15.03
C PRO A 74 8.88 3.13 -14.94
N SER A 75 7.84 3.93 -15.22
CA SER A 75 7.90 5.40 -15.08
C SER A 75 8.10 5.87 -13.63
N TRP A 76 7.75 5.01 -12.65
CA TRP A 76 7.90 5.29 -11.23
C TRP A 76 9.21 4.78 -10.64
N HIS A 77 9.99 3.96 -11.32
CA HIS A 77 11.22 3.38 -10.77
C HIS A 77 12.19 4.44 -10.23
N LYS A 78 12.35 5.57 -10.93
CA LYS A 78 13.21 6.68 -10.46
C LYS A 78 12.70 7.30 -9.16
N LYS A 79 11.38 7.50 -9.04
CA LYS A 79 10.74 8.05 -7.84
C LYS A 79 10.85 7.08 -6.66
N ILE A 80 10.63 5.77 -6.91
CA ILE A 80 10.79 4.74 -5.87
C ILE A 80 12.24 4.64 -5.41
N ARG A 81 13.23 4.69 -6.31
CA ARG A 81 14.65 4.74 -5.92
C ARG A 81 14.98 5.97 -5.09
N LYS A 82 14.40 7.13 -5.41
CA LYS A 82 14.56 8.35 -4.61
C LYS A 82 13.97 8.15 -3.21
N GLN A 83 12.76 7.63 -3.10
CA GLN A 83 12.12 7.34 -1.82
C GLN A 83 13.00 6.43 -0.95
N LEU A 84 13.50 5.32 -1.51
CA LEU A 84 14.37 4.40 -0.79
C LEU A 84 15.71 5.04 -0.38
N MET A 85 16.27 5.91 -1.22
CA MET A 85 17.50 6.63 -0.90
C MET A 85 17.31 7.60 0.27
N ASP A 86 16.24 8.40 0.23
CA ASP A 86 15.96 9.40 1.26
C ASP A 86 15.61 8.72 2.60
N ASP A 87 14.82 7.64 2.57
CA ASP A 87 14.32 6.99 3.78
C ASP A 87 15.35 6.09 4.47
N GLN A 88 16.26 5.47 3.71
CA GLN A 88 17.07 4.37 4.25
C GLN A 88 18.43 4.16 3.54
N GLY A 89 18.91 5.16 2.82
CA GLY A 89 20.24 5.11 2.18
C GLY A 89 20.29 4.31 0.88
N GLY A 90 19.16 3.81 0.39
CA GLY A 90 19.04 3.14 -0.90
C GLY A 90 18.27 1.82 -0.88
N TYR A 91 18.11 1.26 -2.07
CA TYR A 91 17.50 -0.04 -2.23
C TYR A 91 18.37 -1.14 -1.57
N GLY A 92 17.75 -2.01 -0.81
CA GLY A 92 18.39 -3.18 -0.21
C GLY A 92 19.14 -2.92 1.10
N GLU A 93 19.29 -1.65 1.52
CA GLU A 93 20.07 -1.28 2.71
C GLU A 93 19.33 -1.55 4.03
N ASP A 94 17.99 -1.53 4.01
CA ASP A 94 17.16 -1.79 5.21
C ASP A 94 16.00 -2.77 4.92
N GLN A 95 15.91 -3.33 3.73
CA GLN A 95 14.84 -4.25 3.40
C GLN A 95 15.21 -5.70 3.75
N SER A 96 14.18 -6.44 4.20
CA SER A 96 14.22 -7.89 4.36
C SER A 96 13.10 -8.56 3.58
N ILE A 97 13.23 -9.86 3.33
CA ILE A 97 12.25 -10.63 2.57
C ILE A 97 11.79 -11.86 3.33
N ALA A 98 10.58 -12.33 3.02
CA ALA A 98 10.10 -13.65 3.39
C ALA A 98 9.39 -14.30 2.19
N ILE A 99 9.47 -15.62 2.11
CA ILE A 99 8.74 -16.43 1.14
C ILE A 99 7.88 -17.42 1.93
N PHE A 100 6.58 -17.41 1.66
CA PHE A 100 5.60 -18.31 2.28
C PHE A 100 5.12 -19.33 1.27
N GLY A 101 4.92 -20.58 1.71
CA GLY A 101 4.51 -21.67 0.83
C GLY A 101 5.60 -22.07 -0.17
N THR A 102 5.19 -22.61 -1.31
CA THR A 102 6.12 -23.12 -2.32
C THR A 102 5.96 -22.39 -3.65
N PRO A 103 6.89 -21.51 -4.03
CA PRO A 103 6.84 -20.80 -5.32
C PRO A 103 6.73 -21.75 -6.50
N GLY A 104 5.82 -21.43 -7.43
CA GLY A 104 5.50 -22.28 -8.58
C GLY A 104 4.36 -23.27 -8.33
N THR A 105 3.73 -23.23 -7.17
CA THR A 105 2.45 -23.88 -6.87
C THR A 105 1.34 -22.84 -6.70
N ASP A 106 0.11 -23.30 -6.41
CA ASP A 106 -1.05 -22.43 -6.18
C ASP A 106 -1.00 -21.71 -4.80
N GLN A 107 0.00 -21.99 -3.98
CA GLN A 107 0.17 -21.39 -2.65
C GLN A 107 1.59 -20.92 -2.44
N PHE A 108 1.84 -19.66 -2.76
CA PHE A 108 3.07 -18.98 -2.37
C PHE A 108 2.83 -17.48 -2.23
N GLN A 109 3.65 -16.85 -1.44
CA GLN A 109 3.71 -15.39 -1.36
C GLN A 109 5.13 -14.95 -1.04
N PHE A 110 5.64 -13.99 -1.80
CA PHE A 110 6.83 -13.21 -1.48
C PHE A 110 6.40 -11.93 -0.80
N VAL A 111 7.06 -11.59 0.29
CA VAL A 111 6.83 -10.32 1.02
C VAL A 111 8.17 -9.64 1.20
N MET A 112 8.24 -8.35 0.86
CA MET A 112 9.40 -7.51 1.14
C MET A 112 8.99 -6.36 2.03
N THR A 113 9.78 -6.12 3.07
CA THR A 113 9.52 -5.10 4.09
C THR A 113 10.75 -4.25 4.36
N GLY A 114 10.53 -3.08 4.90
CA GLY A 114 11.55 -2.13 5.31
C GLY A 114 10.90 -0.86 5.83
N ARG A 115 11.68 0.18 6.01
CA ARG A 115 11.12 1.49 6.32
C ARG A 115 10.30 2.00 5.13
N HIS A 116 9.06 2.39 5.39
CA HIS A 116 8.08 2.84 4.38
C HIS A 116 7.84 1.85 3.23
N THR A 117 8.01 0.55 3.52
CA THR A 117 7.87 -0.48 2.49
C THR A 117 7.21 -1.75 3.06
N THR A 118 6.08 -2.15 2.49
CA THR A 118 5.52 -3.50 2.57
C THR A 118 4.88 -3.80 1.23
N VAL A 119 5.51 -4.67 0.44
CA VAL A 119 5.03 -5.12 -0.88
C VAL A 119 4.96 -6.64 -0.95
N ARG A 120 4.12 -7.16 -1.84
CA ARG A 120 3.82 -8.60 -1.93
C ARG A 120 3.75 -9.05 -3.38
N SER A 121 4.09 -10.33 -3.62
CA SER A 121 3.88 -11.03 -4.87
C SER A 121 3.40 -12.45 -4.58
N ASP A 122 2.24 -12.82 -5.06
CA ASP A 122 1.59 -14.09 -4.70
C ASP A 122 1.06 -14.90 -5.89
N GLY A 123 1.09 -14.34 -7.10
CA GLY A 123 0.61 -15.03 -8.28
C GLY A 123 -0.85 -15.49 -8.16
N ASP A 124 -1.71 -14.63 -7.61
CA ASP A 124 -3.14 -14.90 -7.31
C ASP A 124 -3.37 -15.99 -6.23
N SER A 125 -2.34 -16.35 -5.46
CA SER A 125 -2.49 -17.33 -4.35
C SER A 125 -3.34 -16.81 -3.19
N ALA A 126 -3.45 -15.49 -3.03
CA ALA A 126 -4.35 -14.84 -2.08
C ALA A 126 -5.61 -14.36 -2.83
N GLU A 127 -6.51 -15.30 -3.13
CA GLU A 127 -7.76 -15.02 -3.84
C GLU A 127 -8.49 -13.80 -3.25
N HIS A 128 -9.06 -13.00 -4.14
CA HIS A 128 -9.84 -11.80 -3.83
C HIS A 128 -9.05 -10.63 -3.24
N LEU A 129 -7.75 -10.74 -2.99
CA LEU A 129 -6.94 -9.66 -2.44
C LEU A 129 -6.11 -8.96 -3.52
N ALA A 130 -6.35 -7.68 -3.73
CA ALA A 130 -5.44 -6.88 -4.54
C ALA A 130 -4.05 -6.79 -3.86
N PHE A 131 -2.99 -6.74 -4.66
CA PHE A 131 -1.60 -6.76 -4.22
C PHE A 131 -1.18 -8.00 -3.41
N GLY A 132 -1.98 -9.06 -3.37
CA GLY A 132 -1.76 -10.23 -2.52
C GLY A 132 -2.00 -9.97 -1.03
N GLY A 133 -2.57 -8.82 -0.66
CA GLY A 133 -2.89 -8.43 0.71
C GLY A 133 -2.56 -6.98 1.04
N PRO A 134 -2.60 -6.60 2.33
CA PRO A 134 -2.31 -5.23 2.73
C PRO A 134 -0.90 -4.80 2.35
N ILE A 135 -0.77 -3.58 1.81
CA ILE A 135 0.51 -2.96 1.50
C ILE A 135 0.68 -1.64 2.23
N PHE A 136 1.92 -1.21 2.34
CA PHE A 136 2.30 0.08 2.89
C PHE A 136 3.37 0.72 2.02
N TYR A 137 3.23 2.02 1.81
CA TYR A 137 4.27 2.86 1.24
C TYR A 137 4.27 4.24 1.90
N GLY A 138 5.35 4.96 1.80
CA GLY A 138 5.47 6.30 2.36
C GLY A 138 6.77 6.96 1.95
N HIS A 139 7.00 8.16 2.44
CA HIS A 139 8.22 8.91 2.15
C HIS A 139 8.43 10.01 3.20
N ALA A 140 9.62 10.06 3.77
CA ALA A 140 10.16 11.21 4.47
C ALA A 140 11.29 11.78 3.58
N ALA A 141 11.00 12.86 2.85
CA ALA A 141 11.90 13.37 1.81
C ALA A 141 13.17 14.02 2.36
N GLU A 142 13.14 14.50 3.59
CA GLU A 142 14.26 15.18 4.24
C GLU A 142 14.40 14.75 5.71
N GLU A 143 13.31 14.89 6.50
CA GLU A 143 13.29 14.59 7.94
C GLU A 143 12.04 13.81 8.34
N PHE A 144 11.99 13.34 9.61
CA PHE A 144 10.80 12.68 10.15
C PHE A 144 9.61 13.63 10.34
N ASN A 145 9.89 14.92 10.64
CA ASN A 145 8.89 15.96 10.86
C ASN A 145 9.06 17.04 9.80
N GLU A 146 8.65 16.72 8.60
CA GLU A 146 8.69 17.66 7.47
C GLU A 146 7.59 18.71 7.61
N THR A 147 7.79 19.84 6.92
CA THR A 147 6.67 20.75 6.64
C THR A 147 5.63 20.06 5.77
N ALA A 148 4.36 20.38 5.99
CA ALA A 148 3.30 19.84 5.15
C ALA A 148 3.60 20.12 3.66
N GLY A 149 3.44 19.10 2.83
CA GLY A 149 3.64 19.24 1.39
C GLY A 149 5.08 19.44 0.97
N HIS A 150 6.03 18.82 1.67
CA HIS A 150 7.43 18.91 1.27
C HIS A 150 7.63 18.61 -0.22
N PRO A 151 8.20 19.53 -1.02
CA PRO A 151 8.24 19.42 -2.49
C PRO A 151 9.07 18.24 -2.99
N GLY A 152 9.93 17.68 -2.16
CA GLY A 152 10.71 16.48 -2.45
C GLY A 152 9.93 15.18 -2.28
N ASN A 153 8.76 15.19 -1.64
CA ASN A 153 7.97 14.00 -1.39
C ASN A 153 7.34 13.44 -2.67
N VAL A 154 7.69 12.22 -3.04
CA VAL A 154 7.29 11.62 -4.34
C VAL A 154 5.81 11.27 -4.40
N PHE A 155 5.11 11.18 -3.25
CA PHE A 155 3.69 10.83 -3.17
C PHE A 155 2.78 12.02 -2.82
N TRP A 156 3.32 13.24 -2.70
CA TRP A 156 2.53 14.40 -2.30
C TRP A 156 1.42 14.76 -3.29
N GLU A 157 1.62 14.49 -4.56
CA GLU A 157 0.60 14.68 -5.60
C GLU A 157 -0.73 13.93 -5.30
N GLN A 158 -0.67 12.83 -4.55
CA GLN A 158 -1.87 12.10 -4.13
C GLN A 158 -2.72 12.92 -3.15
N ALA A 159 -2.09 13.68 -2.23
CA ALA A 159 -2.79 14.61 -1.34
C ALA A 159 -3.39 15.78 -2.14
N LEU A 160 -2.63 16.37 -3.03
CA LEU A 160 -3.11 17.50 -3.86
C LEU A 160 -4.30 17.08 -4.70
N LYS A 161 -4.27 15.89 -5.30
CA LYS A 161 -5.34 15.36 -6.13
C LYS A 161 -6.62 15.10 -5.34
N ALA A 162 -6.52 14.48 -4.16
CA ALA A 162 -7.67 14.30 -3.26
C ALA A 162 -8.28 15.64 -2.83
N ASN A 163 -7.44 16.64 -2.53
CA ASN A 163 -7.90 17.97 -2.15
C ASN A 163 -8.56 18.77 -3.30
N GLN A 164 -8.27 18.46 -4.56
CA GLN A 164 -9.02 19.01 -5.69
C GLN A 164 -10.50 18.58 -5.61
N VAL A 165 -10.78 17.32 -5.21
CA VAL A 165 -12.16 16.88 -4.94
C VAL A 165 -12.79 17.75 -3.85
N TYR A 166 -12.11 17.91 -2.69
CA TYR A 166 -12.64 18.71 -1.58
C TYR A 166 -12.99 20.14 -2.00
N LYS A 167 -12.17 20.77 -2.85
CA LYS A 167 -12.36 22.14 -3.34
C LYS A 167 -13.63 22.32 -4.18
N ILE A 168 -14.07 21.30 -4.89
CA ILE A 168 -15.27 21.35 -5.74
C ILE A 168 -16.55 20.84 -5.05
N LEU A 169 -16.47 20.41 -3.77
CA LEU A 169 -17.62 20.05 -2.97
C LEU A 169 -18.44 21.30 -2.57
N ASP A 170 -19.76 21.17 -2.51
CA ASP A 170 -20.61 22.19 -1.91
C ASP A 170 -20.52 22.21 -0.37
N GLY A 171 -21.21 23.19 0.26
CA GLY A 171 -21.10 23.36 1.70
C GLY A 171 -21.61 22.18 2.53
N ASN A 172 -22.65 21.47 2.07
CA ASN A 172 -23.18 20.29 2.78
C ASN A 172 -22.27 19.07 2.55
N GLN A 173 -21.79 18.89 1.35
CA GLN A 173 -20.84 17.85 1.01
C GLN A 173 -19.52 17.99 1.79
N ARG A 174 -18.99 19.23 1.92
CA ARG A 174 -17.79 19.52 2.74
C ARG A 174 -18.01 19.16 4.22
N LYS A 175 -19.19 19.49 4.78
CA LYS A 175 -19.52 19.10 6.15
C LYS A 175 -19.56 17.59 6.34
N ALA A 176 -20.04 16.83 5.34
CA ALA A 176 -20.06 15.38 5.38
C ALA A 176 -18.66 14.76 5.20
N ALA A 177 -17.82 15.37 4.36
CA ALA A 177 -16.47 14.89 4.06
C ALA A 177 -15.45 15.22 5.14
N LEU A 178 -15.61 16.32 5.89
CA LEU A 178 -14.65 16.81 6.87
C LEU A 178 -14.94 16.25 8.25
N ILE A 179 -14.08 15.35 8.71
CA ILE A 179 -14.21 14.62 9.97
C ILE A 179 -13.22 15.19 11.00
N PRO A 180 -13.63 15.37 12.27
CA PRO A 180 -12.77 15.98 13.29
C PRO A 180 -11.48 15.21 13.53
N LYS A 181 -11.52 13.86 13.54
CA LYS A 181 -10.36 13.02 13.88
C LYS A 181 -10.33 11.75 13.03
N ALA A 182 -9.16 11.43 12.50
CA ALA A 182 -8.91 10.16 11.82
C ALA A 182 -8.98 8.97 12.80
N PRO A 183 -9.41 7.79 12.35
CA PRO A 183 -9.10 6.55 13.05
C PRO A 183 -7.57 6.37 13.10
N PRO A 184 -7.03 5.52 13.99
CA PRO A 184 -5.62 5.15 13.91
C PRO A 184 -5.26 4.70 12.49
N GLU A 185 -4.14 5.17 11.96
CA GLU A 185 -3.75 4.89 10.57
C GLU A 185 -3.64 3.39 10.26
N THR A 186 -3.24 2.59 11.26
CA THR A 186 -3.14 1.12 11.17
C THR A 186 -4.49 0.39 11.11
N LYS A 187 -5.62 1.08 11.36
CA LYS A 187 -6.97 0.48 11.31
C LYS A 187 -7.47 0.41 9.86
N ILE A 188 -6.99 -0.59 9.13
CA ILE A 188 -7.34 -0.84 7.73
C ILE A 188 -8.18 -2.11 7.52
N GLN A 189 -8.68 -2.71 8.60
CA GLN A 189 -9.66 -3.80 8.50
C GLN A 189 -10.96 -3.26 7.90
N PHE A 190 -11.62 -4.10 7.09
CA PHE A 190 -12.91 -3.76 6.51
C PHE A 190 -13.98 -3.62 7.58
N LYS A 191 -14.87 -2.66 7.40
CA LYS A 191 -15.98 -2.45 8.30
C LYS A 191 -17.06 -3.50 8.07
N LYS A 192 -17.68 -3.99 9.14
CA LYS A 192 -18.75 -4.99 9.07
C LYS A 192 -20.06 -4.43 8.49
N SER A 193 -20.25 -3.11 8.59
CA SER A 193 -21.42 -2.42 8.07
C SER A 193 -21.04 -1.10 7.41
N PRO A 194 -21.68 -0.71 6.29
CA PRO A 194 -21.49 0.58 5.64
C PRO A 194 -21.69 1.80 6.55
N ASP A 195 -22.56 1.68 7.57
CA ASP A 195 -22.82 2.75 8.55
C ASP A 195 -21.62 3.10 9.42
N GLN A 196 -20.66 2.20 9.50
CA GLN A 196 -19.40 2.43 10.24
C GLN A 196 -18.35 3.19 9.43
N ILE A 197 -18.59 3.40 8.14
CA ILE A 197 -17.68 4.14 7.25
C ILE A 197 -18.08 5.62 7.31
N THR A 198 -17.15 6.48 7.71
CA THR A 198 -17.35 7.94 7.79
C THR A 198 -17.08 8.64 6.46
N GLY A 199 -17.53 9.88 6.35
CA GLY A 199 -17.25 10.74 5.21
C GLY A 199 -18.38 10.87 4.21
N LEU A 200 -18.13 11.60 3.15
CA LEU A 200 -19.07 11.83 2.06
C LEU A 200 -19.18 10.59 1.19
N GLN A 201 -20.40 10.10 1.00
CA GLN A 201 -20.71 9.01 0.07
C GLN A 201 -20.47 9.48 -1.37
N ILE A 202 -19.73 8.71 -2.16
CA ILE A 202 -19.41 9.11 -3.55
C ILE A 202 -20.67 9.08 -4.43
N SER A 203 -21.67 8.22 -4.13
CA SER A 203 -22.96 8.25 -4.84
C SER A 203 -23.68 9.60 -4.75
N ASP A 204 -23.44 10.38 -3.69
CA ASP A 204 -24.08 11.69 -3.44
C ASP A 204 -23.35 12.85 -4.16
N MET A 205 -22.32 12.54 -4.90
CA MET A 205 -21.55 13.49 -5.71
C MET A 205 -22.20 13.73 -7.08
N THR A 206 -21.96 14.92 -7.63
CA THR A 206 -22.29 15.22 -9.04
C THR A 206 -21.44 14.38 -10.00
N LYS A 207 -21.82 14.35 -11.26
CA LYS A 207 -21.07 13.64 -12.30
C LYS A 207 -19.61 14.11 -12.39
N ASP A 208 -19.40 15.44 -12.35
CA ASP A 208 -18.04 16.01 -12.45
C ASP A 208 -17.18 15.69 -11.21
N GLN A 209 -17.79 15.72 -10.01
CA GLN A 209 -17.13 15.31 -8.78
C GLN A 209 -16.75 13.83 -8.79
N LYS A 210 -17.62 12.95 -9.30
CA LYS A 210 -17.32 11.52 -9.47
C LYS A 210 -16.20 11.29 -10.47
N GLN A 211 -16.16 12.07 -11.54
CA GLN A 211 -15.04 12.00 -12.50
C GLN A 211 -13.72 12.40 -11.85
N GLU A 212 -13.72 13.41 -10.97
CA GLU A 212 -12.54 13.80 -10.22
C GLU A 212 -12.13 12.71 -9.22
N MET A 213 -13.08 12.05 -8.53
CA MET A 213 -12.79 10.89 -7.68
C MET A 213 -12.19 9.71 -8.47
N GLN A 214 -12.64 9.47 -9.70
CA GLN A 214 -12.03 8.48 -10.57
C GLN A 214 -10.58 8.85 -10.91
N SER A 215 -10.31 10.14 -11.10
CA SER A 215 -8.95 10.65 -11.34
C SER A 215 -8.06 10.48 -10.11
N VAL A 216 -8.60 10.63 -8.89
CA VAL A 216 -7.89 10.31 -7.64
C VAL A 216 -7.51 8.83 -7.64
N LEU A 217 -8.46 7.91 -7.84
CA LEU A 217 -8.17 6.49 -7.86
C LEU A 217 -7.09 6.14 -8.90
N ASN A 218 -7.17 6.70 -10.09
CA ASN A 218 -6.20 6.46 -11.15
C ASN A 218 -4.78 6.88 -10.71
N LEU A 219 -4.64 8.04 -10.04
CA LEU A 219 -3.36 8.52 -9.53
C LEU A 219 -2.83 7.64 -8.37
N LEU A 220 -3.72 7.14 -7.51
CA LEU A 220 -3.32 6.25 -6.41
C LEU A 220 -2.70 4.94 -6.91
N ILE A 221 -3.25 4.38 -7.98
CA ILE A 221 -2.78 3.10 -8.53
C ILE A 221 -1.70 3.25 -9.61
N GLU A 222 -1.46 4.46 -10.10
CA GLU A 222 -0.45 4.75 -11.14
C GLU A 222 0.96 4.21 -10.82
N PRO A 223 1.45 4.25 -9.56
CA PRO A 223 2.77 3.74 -9.23
C PRO A 223 2.96 2.24 -9.50
N PHE A 224 1.88 1.48 -9.52
CA PHE A 224 1.92 0.01 -9.58
C PHE A 224 1.84 -0.51 -11.02
N ARG A 225 2.29 -1.75 -11.22
CA ARG A 225 2.22 -2.42 -12.54
C ARG A 225 0.78 -2.55 -13.03
N THR A 226 0.61 -2.63 -14.33
CA THR A 226 -0.71 -2.66 -14.99
C THR A 226 -1.63 -3.80 -14.51
N SER A 227 -1.07 -4.98 -14.19
CA SER A 227 -1.86 -6.10 -13.64
C SER A 227 -2.51 -5.74 -12.31
N ASP A 228 -1.74 -5.18 -11.37
CA ASP A 228 -2.22 -4.79 -10.05
C ASP A 228 -3.23 -3.62 -10.14
N GLN A 229 -3.01 -2.67 -11.05
CA GLN A 229 -4.00 -1.62 -11.34
C GLN A 229 -5.35 -2.20 -11.81
N LYS A 230 -5.32 -3.23 -12.67
CA LYS A 230 -6.54 -3.92 -13.15
C LYS A 230 -7.20 -4.69 -12.02
N GLU A 231 -6.43 -5.33 -11.16
CA GLU A 231 -6.93 -6.08 -10.02
C GLU A 231 -7.64 -5.16 -9.01
N VAL A 232 -7.03 -4.02 -8.66
CA VAL A 232 -7.68 -3.00 -7.82
C VAL A 232 -9.03 -2.58 -8.40
N LYS A 233 -9.07 -2.26 -9.70
CA LYS A 233 -10.33 -1.88 -10.38
C LYS A 233 -11.37 -3.00 -10.32
N LYS A 234 -10.97 -4.24 -10.58
CA LYS A 234 -11.85 -5.43 -10.47
C LYS A 234 -12.40 -5.61 -9.05
N CYS A 235 -11.56 -5.44 -8.02
CA CYS A 235 -12.00 -5.50 -6.62
C CYS A 235 -13.01 -4.40 -6.29
N ILE A 236 -12.79 -3.17 -6.76
CA ILE A 236 -13.76 -2.06 -6.57
C ILE A 236 -15.08 -2.36 -7.28
N GLU A 237 -15.06 -2.85 -8.50
CA GLU A 237 -16.27 -3.23 -9.24
C GLU A 237 -17.04 -4.34 -8.52
N ALA A 238 -16.35 -5.36 -8.00
CA ALA A 238 -16.97 -6.46 -7.27
C ALA A 238 -17.72 -6.01 -6.02
N GLN A 239 -17.28 -4.96 -5.33
CA GLN A 239 -17.98 -4.40 -4.17
C GLN A 239 -19.08 -3.37 -4.53
N GLY A 240 -19.32 -3.11 -5.81
CA GLY A 240 -20.36 -2.20 -6.30
C GLY A 240 -19.87 -0.83 -6.78
N GLY A 241 -18.57 -0.71 -7.06
CA GLY A 241 -17.93 0.47 -7.62
C GLY A 241 -17.60 1.56 -6.60
N LEU A 242 -16.99 2.65 -7.08
CA LEU A 242 -16.67 3.80 -6.25
C LEU A 242 -17.89 4.43 -5.57
N ASP A 243 -19.08 4.30 -6.14
CA ASP A 243 -20.33 4.80 -5.54
C ASP A 243 -20.63 4.17 -4.16
N LYS A 244 -20.04 3.02 -3.84
CA LYS A 244 -20.14 2.38 -2.51
C LYS A 244 -19.07 2.87 -1.54
N CYS A 245 -18.11 3.67 -2.00
CA CYS A 245 -17.05 4.23 -1.16
C CYS A 245 -17.44 5.60 -0.60
N ARG A 246 -16.73 6.01 0.44
CA ARG A 246 -16.78 7.33 1.07
C ARG A 246 -15.40 7.95 1.10
N ILE A 247 -15.33 9.28 0.97
CA ILE A 247 -14.12 10.06 1.15
C ILE A 247 -14.21 10.88 2.44
N SER A 248 -13.20 10.77 3.30
CA SER A 248 -13.05 11.55 4.52
C SER A 248 -11.76 12.36 4.47
N PHE A 249 -11.84 13.62 4.85
CA PHE A 249 -10.70 14.49 5.17
C PHE A 249 -10.69 14.75 6.67
N TYR A 250 -9.52 14.86 7.28
CA TYR A 250 -9.40 14.93 8.74
C TYR A 250 -8.81 16.26 9.21
N GLN A 251 -9.49 16.90 10.17
CA GLN A 251 -9.03 18.17 10.74
C GLN A 251 -7.84 17.98 11.70
N ALA A 252 -7.91 16.96 12.56
CA ALA A 252 -6.83 16.68 13.48
C ALA A 252 -5.60 16.16 12.75
N GLY A 253 -4.44 16.76 13.03
CA GLY A 253 -3.18 16.42 12.38
C GLY A 253 -2.93 17.15 11.06
N ASP A 254 -3.83 18.08 10.69
CA ASP A 254 -3.60 19.01 9.59
C ASP A 254 -2.56 20.07 10.02
N ILE A 255 -1.57 20.28 9.17
CA ILE A 255 -0.50 21.27 9.40
C ILE A 255 -0.32 22.12 8.16
N GLY A 256 0.29 23.29 8.32
CA GLY A 256 0.59 24.18 7.20
C GLY A 256 -0.44 25.29 6.97
N ASN A 257 -1.73 25.09 7.29
CA ASN A 257 -2.82 26.04 7.03
C ASN A 257 -2.80 26.58 5.59
N ASP A 258 -2.58 25.67 4.63
CA ASP A 258 -2.33 25.97 3.20
C ASP A 258 -3.55 25.67 2.30
N GLY A 259 -4.66 25.24 2.91
CA GLY A 259 -5.88 24.85 2.21
C GLY A 259 -5.82 23.42 1.61
N VAL A 260 -4.89 22.60 2.08
CA VAL A 260 -4.76 21.19 1.76
C VAL A 260 -4.93 20.39 3.05
N TRP A 261 -5.94 19.52 3.11
CA TRP A 261 -6.07 18.56 4.19
C TRP A 261 -5.01 17.48 4.04
N ASP A 262 -4.05 17.41 4.97
CA ASP A 262 -2.91 16.51 4.90
C ASP A 262 -3.30 15.04 5.03
N ASN A 263 -4.36 14.76 5.80
CA ASN A 263 -4.79 13.40 6.11
C ASN A 263 -6.18 13.15 5.54
N TRP A 264 -6.34 12.05 4.83
CA TRP A 264 -7.61 11.67 4.23
C TRP A 264 -7.71 10.15 4.05
N ARG A 265 -8.91 9.65 3.82
CA ARG A 265 -9.17 8.23 3.59
C ARG A 265 -10.26 8.04 2.55
N LEU A 266 -10.03 7.16 1.60
CA LEU A 266 -11.04 6.57 0.73
C LEU A 266 -11.35 5.18 1.27
N GLU A 267 -12.61 4.92 1.64
CA GLU A 267 -13.01 3.67 2.29
C GLU A 267 -14.33 3.17 1.71
N GLY A 268 -14.40 1.87 1.43
CA GLY A 268 -15.57 1.16 0.92
C GLY A 268 -15.80 -0.15 1.69
N PRO A 269 -16.77 -0.97 1.27
CA PRO A 269 -17.07 -2.24 1.94
C PRO A 269 -15.85 -3.15 2.08
N SER A 270 -15.02 -3.23 1.05
CA SER A 270 -13.77 -4.00 1.04
C SER A 270 -12.60 -3.21 0.41
N PHE A 271 -12.56 -1.94 0.70
CA PHE A 271 -11.56 -1.01 0.19
C PHE A 271 -11.16 -0.04 1.29
N VAL A 272 -9.86 0.03 1.60
CA VAL A 272 -9.29 1.07 2.47
C VAL A 272 -8.02 1.59 1.83
N TRP A 273 -7.99 2.90 1.58
CA TRP A 273 -6.81 3.65 1.19
C TRP A 273 -6.66 4.82 2.14
N HIS A 274 -5.81 4.67 3.15
CA HIS A 274 -5.58 5.69 4.16
C HIS A 274 -4.29 6.41 3.87
N TYR A 275 -4.39 7.71 3.62
CA TYR A 275 -3.29 8.61 3.38
C TYR A 275 -3.09 9.53 4.58
N ARG A 276 -1.91 9.51 5.17
CA ARG A 276 -1.45 10.48 6.17
C ARG A 276 -0.29 11.26 5.57
N GLY A 277 -0.47 12.55 5.31
CA GLY A 277 0.54 13.43 4.71
C GLY A 277 1.46 14.09 5.71
N ALA A 278 1.02 14.23 6.97
CA ALA A 278 1.76 14.90 8.04
C ALA A 278 2.00 13.96 9.24
N PRO A 279 3.21 13.97 9.86
CA PRO A 279 4.40 14.81 9.63
C PRO A 279 5.27 14.40 8.43
N HIS A 280 4.96 13.33 7.75
CA HIS A 280 5.47 12.86 6.47
C HIS A 280 4.51 11.79 5.92
N VAL A 281 4.68 11.40 4.66
CA VAL A 281 3.70 10.52 4.01
C VAL A 281 3.78 9.08 4.51
N HIS A 282 2.63 8.60 5.00
CA HIS A 282 2.31 7.20 5.25
C HIS A 282 1.05 6.80 4.50
N VAL A 283 1.08 5.74 3.75
CA VAL A 283 -0.10 5.23 3.03
C VAL A 283 -0.31 3.75 3.33
N TRP A 284 -1.49 3.45 3.86
CA TRP A 284 -1.95 2.12 4.21
C TRP A 284 -3.05 1.69 3.26
N VAL A 285 -2.89 0.55 2.61
CA VAL A 285 -3.83 0.06 1.60
C VAL A 285 -4.25 -1.36 1.91
N ASN A 286 -5.57 -1.59 1.84
CA ASN A 286 -6.17 -2.90 1.97
C ASN A 286 -7.39 -3.00 1.06
N ILE A 287 -7.38 -3.94 0.11
CA ILE A 287 -8.40 -4.04 -0.93
C ILE A 287 -8.73 -5.50 -1.19
N SER A 288 -10.02 -5.83 -1.18
CA SER A 288 -10.53 -7.16 -1.53
C SER A 288 -11.76 -7.05 -2.45
N ALA A 289 -11.97 -8.06 -3.24
CA ALA A 289 -13.24 -8.26 -3.96
C ALA A 289 -14.36 -8.78 -3.03
N ASP A 290 -13.98 -9.40 -1.90
CA ASP A 290 -14.90 -9.95 -0.90
C ASP A 290 -14.80 -9.18 0.42
N PRO A 291 -15.88 -8.48 0.88
CA PRO A 291 -15.89 -7.75 2.14
C PRO A 291 -15.79 -8.66 3.38
N HIS A 292 -16.00 -9.95 3.24
CA HIS A 292 -15.85 -10.91 4.33
C HIS A 292 -14.43 -11.44 4.50
N THR A 293 -13.52 -11.06 3.62
CA THR A 293 -12.11 -11.44 3.74
C THR A 293 -11.54 -10.95 5.06
N GLN A 294 -11.11 -11.89 5.90
CA GLN A 294 -10.45 -11.56 7.16
C GLN A 294 -8.97 -11.32 6.93
N ILE A 295 -8.52 -10.17 7.38
CA ILE A 295 -7.11 -9.78 7.31
C ILE A 295 -6.66 -9.44 8.71
N SER A 296 -5.62 -10.12 9.16
CA SER A 296 -4.90 -9.76 10.38
C SER A 296 -3.86 -8.66 10.04
N ALA A 297 -4.35 -7.44 9.78
CA ALA A 297 -3.47 -6.28 9.70
C ALA A 297 -3.13 -5.81 11.11
N THR A 298 -1.88 -5.84 11.47
CA THR A 298 -1.37 -5.36 12.77
C THR A 298 -0.22 -4.41 12.60
#